data_0f8f0f48431ca3168aab6b1e9c25bd11
#
_entry.id   0f8f0f48431ca3168aab6b1e9c25bd11
#
_cell.length_a   1.000
_cell.length_b   1.000
_cell.length_c   1.000
_cell.angle_alpha   90.00
_cell.angle_beta   90.00
_cell.angle_gamma   90.00
#
_symmetry.space_group_name_H-M   'P 1'
#
loop_
_entity.id
_entity.type
_entity.pdbx_description
1 polymer ?
#
loop_
_entity_poly.entity_id
_entity_poly.type
_entity_poly.pdbx_seq_one_letter_code
_entity_poly.pdbx_strand_id
1 'polypeptide(L)'
;MRARLAGLRQLRHYPSAVLGMTMVLSLLVLSLVTVLTIPYSEAIRLWRGGAGVWDESPELARPTWFQLFSARKLPKTIIVDTRQGGKKSANQPDGTRVVNASLRFEFPYDELPSAVGLWLSATYKEAQPFVSLTWRKPNGEEIAFEERTPPQTDRYFVSRDERLRERLQARSIEEALFDAGPRGNGALLRGTYELAVEGILFEPDADLEARLVVYGKVHGIAGTDAQRRDLSVALLWGTPIALTFGLLAAVGTTIFSLMISAVGTWFGGRLDAIIQRLTEVNAMLPGLTLLVMIGMFYSRSLWVMLLAIILLSMFSLGIKTYRAIFLSLKEAPYIEAAQTYGAGSFRIIFCYMIPRVIPMLVPAFVTAIPGFVFLEASLSILGLGDPDIPTWGKLLFEAYANEALFKGYYYWVLEPAALLMITGMSFAMSGFALDRMFNPRLRTA
;
A
#
# COMPACT_ATOMS: atom_id res chain seq x y z
N MET A 1 11.22 -39.66 -0.68
CA MET A 1 12.05 -38.60 -0.04
C MET A 1 13.35 -38.36 -0.85
N ARG A 2 14.13 -39.36 -1.28
CA ARG A 2 15.38 -39.19 -2.07
C ARG A 2 15.19 -38.52 -3.44
N ALA A 3 14.09 -38.75 -4.15
CA ALA A 3 13.80 -38.10 -5.44
C ALA A 3 13.50 -36.58 -5.31
N ARG A 4 12.90 -36.13 -4.19
CA ARG A 4 12.65 -34.70 -3.92
C ARG A 4 13.94 -33.94 -3.60
N LEU A 5 14.90 -34.57 -2.92
CA LEU A 5 16.21 -33.99 -2.63
C LEU A 5 17.11 -33.88 -3.88
N ALA A 6 16.95 -34.81 -4.84
CA ALA A 6 17.65 -34.74 -6.13
C ALA A 6 17.19 -33.52 -6.96
N GLY A 7 15.90 -33.19 -6.94
CA GLY A 7 15.37 -32.00 -7.61
C GLY A 7 15.93 -30.67 -7.06
N LEU A 8 16.04 -30.55 -5.73
CA LEU A 8 16.63 -29.37 -5.08
C LEU A 8 18.14 -29.23 -5.37
N ARG A 9 18.85 -30.34 -5.56
CA ARG A 9 20.27 -30.34 -5.92
C ARG A 9 20.50 -29.86 -7.35
N GLN A 10 19.56 -30.14 -8.27
CA GLN A 10 19.59 -29.67 -9.65
C GLN A 10 19.33 -28.17 -9.76
N LEU A 11 18.50 -27.57 -8.88
CA LEU A 11 18.24 -26.11 -8.83
C LEU A 11 19.52 -25.29 -8.61
N ARG A 12 20.50 -25.81 -7.87
CA ARG A 12 21.78 -25.12 -7.64
C ARG A 12 22.58 -24.85 -8.93
N HIS A 13 22.31 -25.59 -10.00
CA HIS A 13 22.97 -25.36 -11.29
C HIS A 13 22.34 -24.22 -12.11
N TYR A 14 21.21 -23.69 -11.65
CA TYR A 14 20.51 -22.57 -12.30
C TYR A 14 20.43 -21.37 -11.35
N PRO A 15 21.40 -20.42 -11.40
CA PRO A 15 21.40 -19.26 -10.49
C PRO A 15 20.13 -18.42 -10.56
N SER A 16 19.55 -18.28 -11.76
CA SER A 16 18.27 -17.58 -11.97
C SER A 16 17.12 -18.25 -11.23
N ALA A 17 17.09 -19.59 -11.18
CA ALA A 17 16.07 -20.34 -10.47
C ALA A 17 16.15 -20.09 -8.95
N VAL A 18 17.38 -20.17 -8.41
CA VAL A 18 17.62 -19.90 -6.99
C VAL A 18 17.22 -18.47 -6.63
N LEU A 19 17.60 -17.49 -7.45
CA LEU A 19 17.26 -16.09 -7.24
C LEU A 19 15.73 -15.88 -7.28
N GLY A 20 15.04 -16.39 -8.31
CA GLY A 20 13.59 -16.26 -8.43
C GLY A 20 12.86 -16.90 -7.25
N MET A 21 13.22 -18.12 -6.85
CA MET A 21 12.61 -18.79 -5.70
C MET A 21 12.91 -18.08 -4.37
N THR A 22 14.11 -17.54 -4.21
CA THR A 22 14.46 -16.74 -3.01
C THR A 22 13.62 -15.47 -2.96
N MET A 23 13.42 -14.78 -4.08
CA MET A 23 12.58 -13.59 -4.16
C MET A 23 11.10 -13.93 -3.88
N VAL A 24 10.56 -15.03 -4.43
CA VAL A 24 9.19 -15.49 -4.10
C VAL A 24 9.09 -15.79 -2.61
N LEU A 25 10.08 -16.51 -2.05
CA LEU A 25 10.10 -16.81 -0.61
C LEU A 25 10.15 -15.54 0.24
N SER A 26 10.95 -14.55 -0.14
CA SER A 26 11.02 -13.28 0.58
C SER A 26 9.69 -12.52 0.53
N LEU A 27 8.98 -12.52 -0.60
CA LEU A 27 7.64 -11.94 -0.70
C LEU A 27 6.61 -12.69 0.18
N LEU A 28 6.68 -14.02 0.24
CA LEU A 28 5.83 -14.83 1.10
C LEU A 28 6.12 -14.58 2.59
N VAL A 29 7.40 -14.48 2.97
CA VAL A 29 7.81 -14.13 4.34
C VAL A 29 7.35 -12.72 4.69
N LEU A 30 7.54 -11.74 3.79
CA LEU A 30 7.06 -10.38 3.97
C LEU A 30 5.54 -10.36 4.17
N SER A 31 4.80 -11.10 3.34
CA SER A 31 3.35 -11.25 3.44
C SER A 31 2.94 -11.83 4.81
N LEU A 32 3.60 -12.91 5.24
CA LEU A 32 3.31 -13.54 6.53
C LEU A 32 3.62 -12.61 7.70
N VAL A 33 4.79 -11.96 7.69
CA VAL A 33 5.18 -11.00 8.74
C VAL A 33 4.17 -9.84 8.79
N THR A 34 3.77 -9.31 7.65
CA THR A 34 2.77 -8.21 7.57
C THR A 34 1.46 -8.63 8.23
N VAL A 35 0.91 -9.79 7.87
CA VAL A 35 -0.36 -10.29 8.42
C VAL A 35 -0.27 -10.55 9.92
N LEU A 36 0.89 -10.99 10.41
CA LEU A 36 1.09 -11.26 11.83
C LEU A 36 1.35 -9.99 12.67
N THR A 37 1.98 -8.96 12.08
CA THR A 37 2.35 -7.73 12.81
C THR A 37 1.27 -6.67 12.75
N ILE A 38 0.56 -6.55 11.64
CA ILE A 38 -0.49 -5.56 11.44
C ILE A 38 -1.80 -6.30 11.18
N PRO A 39 -2.75 -6.37 12.12
CA PRO A 39 -4.05 -6.98 11.88
C PRO A 39 -4.78 -6.33 10.70
N TYR A 40 -5.56 -7.10 9.95
CA TYR A 40 -6.28 -6.60 8.77
C TYR A 40 -7.20 -5.42 9.09
N SER A 41 -7.92 -5.49 10.21
CA SER A 41 -8.79 -4.39 10.68
C SER A 41 -8.01 -3.10 10.94
N GLU A 42 -6.80 -3.21 11.48
CA GLU A 42 -5.92 -2.07 11.73
C GLU A 42 -5.37 -1.48 10.41
N ALA A 43 -4.98 -2.33 9.47
CA ALA A 43 -4.55 -1.87 8.15
C ALA A 43 -5.66 -1.08 7.42
N ILE A 44 -6.89 -1.57 7.46
CA ILE A 44 -8.06 -0.87 6.91
C ILE A 44 -8.29 0.46 7.63
N ARG A 45 -8.21 0.47 8.98
CA ARG A 45 -8.37 1.68 9.79
C ARG A 45 -7.32 2.73 9.42
N LEU A 46 -6.06 2.33 9.35
CA LEU A 46 -4.94 3.18 8.98
C LEU A 46 -5.08 3.69 7.53
N TRP A 47 -5.50 2.81 6.63
CA TRP A 47 -5.66 3.18 5.22
C TRP A 47 -6.82 4.14 4.98
N ARG A 48 -7.97 3.90 5.59
CA ARG A 48 -9.11 4.84 5.53
C ARG A 48 -8.77 6.17 6.15
N GLY A 49 -7.83 6.19 7.11
CA GLY A 49 -7.47 7.39 7.82
C GLY A 49 -8.63 7.92 8.66
N GLY A 50 -8.71 9.23 8.74
CA GLY A 50 -9.71 9.94 9.52
C GLY A 50 -9.08 10.82 10.58
N ALA A 51 -9.94 11.56 11.27
CA ALA A 51 -9.50 12.49 12.31
C ALA A 51 -8.72 11.76 13.43
N GLY A 52 -7.51 12.20 13.70
CA GLY A 52 -6.67 11.67 14.78
C GLY A 52 -5.74 10.52 14.38
N VAL A 53 -5.88 9.91 13.18
CA VAL A 53 -5.05 8.76 12.78
C VAL A 53 -3.67 9.21 12.31
N TRP A 54 -3.61 10.24 11.46
CA TRP A 54 -2.38 10.71 10.82
C TRP A 54 -2.05 12.17 11.13
N ASP A 55 -2.65 12.72 12.19
CA ASP A 55 -2.49 14.14 12.55
C ASP A 55 -1.04 14.54 12.84
N GLU A 56 -0.23 13.60 13.33
CA GLU A 56 1.19 13.81 13.66
C GLU A 56 2.12 13.56 12.46
N SER A 57 1.61 13.00 11.37
CA SER A 57 2.40 12.72 10.18
C SER A 57 2.43 13.92 9.24
N PRO A 58 3.57 14.23 8.62
CA PRO A 58 3.69 15.29 7.63
C PRO A 58 2.97 14.91 6.33
N GLU A 59 2.53 15.90 5.58
CA GLU A 59 1.97 15.72 4.24
C GLU A 59 3.10 15.64 3.22
N LEU A 60 3.04 14.67 2.28
CA LEU A 60 3.97 14.54 1.16
C LEU A 60 5.46 14.50 1.57
N ALA A 61 5.75 13.93 2.74
CA ALA A 61 7.12 13.79 3.22
C ALA A 61 7.82 12.62 2.54
N ARG A 62 9.08 12.85 2.18
CA ARG A 62 9.94 11.83 1.56
C ARG A 62 10.32 10.75 2.58
N PRO A 63 10.69 9.54 2.12
CA PRO A 63 11.27 8.52 3.00
C PRO A 63 12.53 9.02 3.73
N THR A 64 12.75 8.56 4.95
CA THR A 64 13.93 8.98 5.75
C THR A 64 15.26 8.62 5.11
N TRP A 65 15.34 7.53 4.34
CA TRP A 65 16.56 7.13 3.63
C TRP A 65 16.97 8.13 2.53
N PHE A 66 16.04 8.99 2.09
CA PHE A 66 16.34 10.09 1.16
C PHE A 66 17.40 11.05 1.72
N GLN A 67 17.52 11.11 3.07
CA GLN A 67 18.55 11.88 3.75
C GLN A 67 19.98 11.47 3.34
N LEU A 68 20.20 10.19 2.97
CA LEU A 68 21.51 9.68 2.52
C LEU A 68 21.96 10.31 1.19
N PHE A 69 21.03 10.79 0.37
CA PHE A 69 21.29 11.41 -0.93
C PHE A 69 21.18 12.94 -0.90
N SER A 70 20.79 13.52 0.23
CA SER A 70 20.67 14.96 0.41
C SER A 70 21.92 15.55 1.04
N ALA A 71 22.47 16.59 0.41
CA ALA A 71 23.58 17.37 0.99
C ALA A 71 23.13 18.22 2.19
N ARG A 72 21.83 18.48 2.34
CA ARG A 72 21.23 19.28 3.41
C ARG A 72 20.54 18.36 4.41
N LYS A 73 20.60 18.72 5.69
CA LYS A 73 19.89 17.99 6.74
C LYS A 73 18.41 18.34 6.71
N LEU A 74 17.61 17.42 6.17
CA LEU A 74 16.14 17.58 6.06
C LEU A 74 15.46 17.43 7.43
N PRO A 75 14.44 18.25 7.74
CA PRO A 75 13.75 18.20 9.02
C PRO A 75 12.93 16.89 9.14
N LYS A 76 13.01 16.27 10.32
CA LYS A 76 12.10 15.26 10.80
C LYS A 76 10.97 15.93 11.58
N THR A 77 9.83 15.29 11.69
CA THR A 77 8.72 15.78 12.51
C THR A 77 9.13 15.83 13.97
N ILE A 78 8.91 16.97 14.62
CA ILE A 78 9.16 17.21 16.04
C ILE A 78 7.81 17.37 16.71
N ILE A 79 7.57 16.60 17.77
CA ILE A 79 6.34 16.66 18.56
C ILE A 79 6.72 17.02 19.98
N VAL A 80 6.08 18.06 20.52
CA VAL A 80 6.25 18.49 21.91
C VAL A 80 4.89 18.59 22.56
N ASP A 81 4.72 17.96 23.72
CA ASP A 81 3.45 17.86 24.42
C ASP A 81 3.61 18.39 25.87
N THR A 82 2.65 19.18 26.33
CA THR A 82 2.62 19.67 27.72
C THR A 82 2.49 18.56 28.76
N ARG A 83 2.03 17.37 28.35
CA ARG A 83 1.99 16.17 29.22
C ARG A 83 3.37 15.67 29.61
N GLN A 84 4.39 15.97 28.82
CA GLN A 84 5.77 15.55 29.11
C GLN A 84 6.52 16.50 30.05
N GLY A 85 5.87 17.58 30.49
CA GLY A 85 6.42 18.60 31.38
C GLY A 85 6.33 20.01 30.79
N GLY A 86 6.66 21.01 31.60
CA GLY A 86 6.66 22.42 31.16
C GLY A 86 5.35 23.17 31.41
N LYS A 87 4.38 22.56 32.09
CA LYS A 87 3.10 23.19 32.47
C LYS A 87 3.19 23.67 33.93
N LYS A 88 2.87 24.94 34.16
CA LYS A 88 2.73 25.54 35.48
C LYS A 88 1.33 26.15 35.60
N SER A 89 0.67 25.91 36.71
CA SER A 89 -0.63 26.54 36.98
C SER A 89 -0.58 27.36 38.25
N ALA A 90 -1.22 28.51 38.24
CA ALA A 90 -1.36 29.42 39.38
C ALA A 90 -2.82 29.83 39.49
N ASN A 91 -3.39 29.75 40.72
CA ASN A 91 -4.72 30.26 40.99
C ASN A 91 -4.63 31.76 41.28
N GLN A 92 -5.53 32.55 40.71
CA GLN A 92 -5.66 33.96 40.96
C GLN A 92 -6.69 34.24 42.05
N PRO A 93 -6.60 35.40 42.74
CA PRO A 93 -7.55 35.79 43.82
C PRO A 93 -8.99 35.92 43.36
N ASP A 94 -9.22 36.16 42.06
CA ASP A 94 -10.54 36.31 41.44
C ASP A 94 -11.24 34.98 41.11
N GLY A 95 -10.64 33.85 41.48
CA GLY A 95 -11.15 32.50 41.21
C GLY A 95 -10.77 31.93 39.84
N THR A 96 -10.06 32.69 39.00
CA THR A 96 -9.52 32.21 37.73
C THR A 96 -8.21 31.42 37.95
N ARG A 97 -7.89 30.52 37.02
CA ARG A 97 -6.63 29.73 37.04
C ARG A 97 -5.84 30.04 35.76
N VAL A 98 -4.63 30.54 35.92
CA VAL A 98 -3.72 30.77 34.82
C VAL A 98 -2.83 29.55 34.65
N VAL A 99 -2.79 29.01 33.44
CA VAL A 99 -1.95 27.93 33.03
C VAL A 99 -0.89 28.42 32.05
N ASN A 100 0.36 28.35 32.44
CA ASN A 100 1.49 28.69 31.59
C ASN A 100 2.19 27.39 31.16
N ALA A 101 2.27 27.15 29.86
CA ALA A 101 2.98 26.02 29.30
C ALA A 101 4.05 26.50 28.30
N SER A 102 5.20 25.87 28.35
CA SER A 102 6.34 26.19 27.48
C SER A 102 6.70 24.92 26.69
N LEU A 103 6.45 24.96 25.38
CA LEU A 103 6.77 23.89 24.44
C LEU A 103 8.07 24.22 23.73
N ARG A 104 9.18 23.70 24.26
CA ARG A 104 10.55 23.96 23.76
C ARG A 104 11.03 22.82 22.91
N PHE A 105 11.71 23.14 21.79
CA PHE A 105 12.33 22.15 20.93
C PHE A 105 13.57 22.73 20.26
N GLU A 106 14.51 21.85 19.91
CA GLU A 106 15.70 22.18 19.13
C GLU A 106 15.48 21.91 17.65
N PHE A 107 15.83 22.89 16.81
CA PHE A 107 15.71 22.80 15.35
C PHE A 107 17.11 22.87 14.70
N PRO A 108 17.78 21.72 14.49
CA PRO A 108 19.15 21.64 13.99
C PRO A 108 19.22 21.37 12.48
N TYR A 109 18.19 21.75 11.70
CA TYR A 109 18.08 21.39 10.28
C TYR A 109 18.47 22.55 9.35
N ASP A 110 18.70 22.20 8.06
CA ASP A 110 19.13 23.11 7.01
C ASP A 110 17.99 23.61 6.12
N GLU A 111 16.81 23.04 6.27
CA GLU A 111 15.61 23.38 5.53
C GLU A 111 14.45 23.67 6.47
N LEU A 112 13.52 24.52 5.98
CA LEU A 112 12.28 24.83 6.67
C LEU A 112 11.42 23.56 6.89
N PRO A 113 10.64 23.49 7.98
CA PRO A 113 9.64 22.46 8.15
C PRO A 113 8.59 22.57 7.05
N SER A 114 7.82 21.51 6.83
CA SER A 114 6.75 21.51 5.83
C SER A 114 5.50 22.22 6.32
N ALA A 115 5.24 22.21 7.62
CA ALA A 115 4.13 22.89 8.26
C ALA A 115 4.31 22.96 9.78
N VAL A 116 3.51 23.78 10.45
CA VAL A 116 3.40 23.86 11.92
C VAL A 116 1.93 23.71 12.31
N GLY A 117 1.64 22.83 13.25
CA GLY A 117 0.31 22.59 13.78
C GLY A 117 0.32 22.61 15.31
N LEU A 118 -0.75 23.10 15.90
CA LEU A 118 -0.97 23.12 17.34
C LEU A 118 -2.31 22.46 17.65
N TRP A 119 -2.30 21.48 18.53
CA TRP A 119 -3.50 20.87 19.09
C TRP A 119 -3.70 21.36 20.51
N LEU A 120 -4.86 21.97 20.75
CA LEU A 120 -5.28 22.41 22.07
C LEU A 120 -6.40 21.48 22.53
N SER A 121 -6.24 20.89 23.70
CA SER A 121 -7.27 20.09 24.35
C SER A 121 -7.66 20.77 25.64
N ALA A 122 -8.89 21.31 25.69
CA ALA A 122 -9.43 22.01 26.82
C ALA A 122 -10.52 21.17 27.51
N THR A 123 -10.44 21.04 28.82
CA THR A 123 -11.49 20.43 29.63
C THR A 123 -12.20 21.53 30.40
N TYR A 124 -13.49 21.71 30.16
CA TYR A 124 -14.35 22.71 30.83
C TYR A 124 -15.81 22.26 30.75
N LYS A 125 -16.69 22.86 31.59
CA LYS A 125 -18.14 22.54 31.60
C LYS A 125 -18.96 23.60 30.87
N GLU A 126 -18.83 24.85 31.22
CA GLU A 126 -19.61 25.94 30.66
C GLU A 126 -18.73 27.07 30.05
N ALA A 127 -17.65 27.44 30.75
CA ALA A 127 -16.82 28.56 30.36
C ALA A 127 -15.57 28.15 29.57
N GLN A 128 -15.53 28.50 28.29
CA GLN A 128 -14.38 28.22 27.43
C GLN A 128 -13.14 28.98 27.94
N PRO A 129 -11.96 28.32 27.94
CA PRO A 129 -10.73 28.99 28.30
C PRO A 129 -10.31 30.02 27.25
N PHE A 130 -9.61 31.06 27.69
CA PHE A 130 -8.96 32.02 26.80
C PHE A 130 -7.47 31.66 26.70
N VAL A 131 -6.94 31.57 25.47
CA VAL A 131 -5.58 31.13 25.22
C VAL A 131 -4.82 32.14 24.39
N SER A 132 -3.69 32.60 24.90
CA SER A 132 -2.69 33.40 24.21
C SER A 132 -1.49 32.58 23.84
N LEU A 133 -0.97 32.75 22.62
CA LEU A 133 0.11 31.98 22.03
C LEU A 133 1.22 32.93 21.58
N THR A 134 2.44 32.69 22.05
CA THR A 134 3.62 33.46 21.67
C THR A 134 4.74 32.54 21.20
N TRP A 135 5.16 32.72 19.94
CA TRP A 135 6.32 32.02 19.37
C TRP A 135 7.59 32.77 19.62
N ARG A 136 8.59 32.13 20.20
CA ARG A 136 9.90 32.67 20.51
C ARG A 136 10.97 32.02 19.65
N LYS A 137 11.73 32.85 18.94
CA LYS A 137 12.86 32.40 18.12
C LYS A 137 14.16 32.35 18.93
N PRO A 138 15.18 31.62 18.45
CA PRO A 138 16.50 31.58 19.11
C PRO A 138 17.20 32.94 19.25
N ASN A 139 16.89 33.91 18.39
CA ASN A 139 17.43 35.27 18.41
C ASN A 139 16.69 36.19 19.41
N GLY A 140 15.71 35.71 20.15
CA GLY A 140 14.90 36.47 21.09
C GLY A 140 13.71 37.22 20.47
N GLU A 141 13.49 37.10 19.16
CA GLU A 141 12.30 37.66 18.51
C GLU A 141 11.05 36.91 18.93
N GLU A 142 9.99 37.66 19.28
CA GLU A 142 8.69 37.10 19.68
C GLU A 142 7.64 37.42 18.63
N ILE A 143 6.84 36.42 18.28
CA ILE A 143 5.68 36.56 17.39
C ILE A 143 4.46 36.08 18.13
N ALA A 144 3.56 37.03 18.46
CA ALA A 144 2.27 36.71 19.06
C ALA A 144 1.33 36.15 17.97
N PHE A 145 0.63 35.06 18.26
CA PHE A 145 -0.46 34.57 17.42
C PHE A 145 -1.78 35.25 17.80
N GLU A 146 -2.83 34.94 17.06
CA GLU A 146 -4.15 35.40 17.42
C GLU A 146 -4.65 34.72 18.70
N GLU A 147 -5.27 35.47 19.60
CA GLU A 147 -5.87 34.95 20.82
C GLU A 147 -7.04 34.03 20.47
N ARG A 148 -7.23 32.97 21.22
CA ARG A 148 -8.18 31.90 20.89
C ARG A 148 -9.00 31.48 22.11
N THR A 149 -10.25 31.12 21.85
CA THR A 149 -11.12 30.41 22.81
C THR A 149 -11.37 29.00 22.28
N PRO A 150 -10.46 28.04 22.57
CA PRO A 150 -10.55 26.73 21.99
C PRO A 150 -11.77 25.94 22.50
N PRO A 151 -12.49 25.20 21.63
CA PRO A 151 -13.43 24.18 22.04
C PRO A 151 -12.68 23.04 22.76
N GLN A 152 -13.38 22.00 23.22
CA GLN A 152 -12.76 20.87 23.92
C GLN A 152 -11.58 20.23 23.17
N THR A 153 -11.61 20.29 21.84
CA THR A 153 -10.49 19.88 20.98
C THR A 153 -10.41 20.87 19.81
N ASP A 154 -9.34 21.64 19.78
CA ASP A 154 -9.04 22.58 18.68
C ASP A 154 -7.76 22.16 17.95
N ARG A 155 -7.82 22.19 16.61
CA ARG A 155 -6.70 21.86 15.72
C ARG A 155 -6.32 23.10 14.94
N TYR A 156 -5.37 23.81 15.44
CA TYR A 156 -4.90 25.02 14.81
C TYR A 156 -3.70 24.74 13.91
N PHE A 157 -3.94 24.70 12.61
CA PHE A 157 -2.87 24.65 11.61
C PHE A 157 -2.30 26.04 11.39
N VAL A 158 -1.24 26.37 12.12
CA VAL A 158 -0.56 27.69 12.05
C VAL A 158 -0.18 28.00 10.60
N SER A 159 0.35 27.04 9.87
CA SER A 159 0.76 27.19 8.46
C SER A 159 -0.36 27.55 7.48
N ARG A 160 -1.62 27.43 7.88
CA ARG A 160 -2.79 27.75 7.06
C ARG A 160 -3.49 29.04 7.51
N ASP A 161 -2.92 29.76 8.47
CA ASP A 161 -3.48 31.01 8.98
C ASP A 161 -3.14 32.18 8.05
N GLU A 162 -4.07 32.54 7.18
CA GLU A 162 -3.88 33.65 6.22
C GLU A 162 -3.74 34.99 6.90
N ARG A 163 -4.47 35.25 8.02
CA ARG A 163 -4.37 36.50 8.77
C ARG A 163 -2.99 36.67 9.38
N LEU A 164 -2.46 35.60 9.95
CA LEU A 164 -1.09 35.59 10.48
C LEU A 164 -0.07 35.85 9.36
N ARG A 165 -0.22 35.21 8.20
CA ARG A 165 0.66 35.39 7.05
C ARG A 165 0.67 36.83 6.54
N GLU A 166 -0.52 37.44 6.39
CA GLU A 166 -0.67 38.85 5.97
C GLU A 166 -0.05 39.81 6.98
N ARG A 167 -0.29 39.59 8.28
CA ARG A 167 0.28 40.39 9.35
C ARG A 167 1.82 40.36 9.37
N LEU A 168 2.40 39.19 9.09
CA LEU A 168 3.85 38.98 9.04
C LEU A 168 4.46 39.39 7.69
N GLN A 169 3.67 39.72 6.70
CA GLN A 169 4.10 40.06 5.33
C GLN A 169 5.08 39.07 4.74
N ALA A 170 4.90 37.79 5.06
CA ALA A 170 5.79 36.70 4.67
C ALA A 170 5.26 35.91 3.46
N ARG A 171 6.16 35.28 2.71
CA ARG A 171 5.78 34.36 1.62
C ARG A 171 5.12 33.10 2.16
N SER A 172 5.65 32.56 3.23
CA SER A 172 5.07 31.47 4.00
C SER A 172 5.22 31.72 5.49
N ILE A 173 4.34 31.11 6.29
CA ILE A 173 4.41 31.22 7.75
C ILE A 173 5.67 30.53 8.27
N GLU A 174 6.10 29.44 7.65
CA GLU A 174 7.31 28.71 8.01
C GLU A 174 8.56 29.62 7.86
N GLU A 175 8.64 30.41 6.78
CA GLU A 175 9.69 31.40 6.64
C GLU A 175 9.65 32.40 7.79
N ALA A 176 8.50 32.97 8.09
CA ALA A 176 8.34 33.94 9.16
C ALA A 176 8.75 33.40 10.53
N LEU A 177 8.40 32.14 10.81
CA LEU A 177 8.66 31.51 12.12
C LEU A 177 10.09 31.03 12.30
N PHE A 178 10.77 30.64 11.20
CA PHE A 178 12.10 29.98 11.27
C PHE A 178 13.25 30.79 10.65
N ASP A 179 12.98 31.89 9.96
CA ASP A 179 13.99 32.75 9.35
C ASP A 179 14.56 33.80 10.35
N ALA A 180 15.75 34.27 10.06
CA ALA A 180 16.45 35.30 10.81
C ALA A 180 15.80 36.70 10.76
N GLY A 181 14.66 36.85 10.06
CA GLY A 181 13.92 38.11 9.90
C GLY A 181 14.39 38.95 8.72
N PRO A 182 13.80 40.14 8.51
CA PRO A 182 13.98 40.99 7.31
C PRO A 182 15.41 41.44 7.05
N ARG A 183 16.28 41.39 8.06
CA ARG A 183 17.72 41.73 7.97
C ARG A 183 18.63 40.50 7.80
N GLY A 184 18.09 39.29 7.87
CA GLY A 184 18.86 38.02 7.93
C GLY A 184 19.13 37.36 6.58
N ASN A 185 18.92 37.99 5.46
CA ASN A 185 19.13 37.46 4.09
C ASN A 185 18.45 36.10 3.82
N GLY A 186 17.35 35.79 4.48
CA GLY A 186 16.66 34.50 4.31
C GLY A 186 17.41 33.33 4.94
N ALA A 187 18.33 33.56 5.87
CA ALA A 187 19.06 32.51 6.55
C ALA A 187 18.19 31.86 7.63
N LEU A 188 18.06 30.54 7.56
CA LEU A 188 17.35 29.75 8.54
C LEU A 188 18.05 29.79 9.90
N LEU A 189 17.30 30.14 10.97
CA LEU A 189 17.83 30.12 12.32
C LEU A 189 17.83 28.69 12.88
N ARG A 190 19.02 28.21 13.26
CA ARG A 190 19.15 26.97 14.03
C ARG A 190 19.19 27.30 15.51
N GLY A 191 18.60 26.45 16.33
CA GLY A 191 18.63 26.62 17.78
C GLY A 191 17.35 26.19 18.46
N THR A 192 17.18 26.66 19.69
CA THR A 192 16.01 26.33 20.51
C THR A 192 14.90 27.32 20.26
N TYR A 193 13.76 26.80 19.85
CA TYR A 193 12.49 27.50 19.68
C TYR A 193 11.57 27.20 20.88
N GLU A 194 10.69 28.12 21.17
CA GLU A 194 9.71 27.96 22.23
C GLU A 194 8.34 28.48 21.75
N LEU A 195 7.30 27.68 21.96
CA LEU A 195 5.91 28.16 21.93
C LEU A 195 5.44 28.30 23.36
N ALA A 196 5.26 29.53 23.81
CA ALA A 196 4.64 29.87 25.08
C ALA A 196 3.11 29.85 24.90
N VAL A 197 2.43 29.09 25.73
CA VAL A 197 0.97 28.96 25.77
C VAL A 197 0.51 29.48 27.13
N GLU A 198 -0.25 30.56 27.16
CA GLU A 198 -0.86 31.11 28.35
C GLU A 198 -2.39 30.93 28.25
N GLY A 199 -2.95 30.15 29.17
CA GLY A 199 -4.37 29.86 29.24
C GLY A 199 -5.00 30.42 30.48
N ILE A 200 -6.09 31.18 30.35
CA ILE A 200 -6.93 31.64 31.46
C ILE A 200 -8.14 30.71 31.52
N LEU A 201 -8.26 29.98 32.64
CA LEU A 201 -9.34 29.02 32.92
C LEU A 201 -10.31 29.68 33.92
N PHE A 202 -11.59 29.63 33.60
CA PHE A 202 -12.64 30.28 34.39
C PHE A 202 -13.35 29.32 35.38
N GLU A 203 -13.01 28.02 35.32
CA GLU A 203 -13.58 27.00 36.16
C GLU A 203 -12.48 26.27 36.97
N PRO A 204 -12.74 25.90 38.23
CA PRO A 204 -11.73 25.23 39.07
C PRO A 204 -11.24 23.88 38.50
N ASP A 205 -12.16 23.14 37.87
CA ASP A 205 -11.88 21.80 37.30
C ASP A 205 -11.40 21.88 35.85
N ALA A 206 -11.36 23.09 35.24
CA ALA A 206 -10.91 23.23 33.87
C ALA A 206 -9.43 22.95 33.71
N ASP A 207 -9.04 22.37 32.59
CA ASP A 207 -7.65 22.10 32.24
C ASP A 207 -7.36 22.41 30.77
N LEU A 208 -6.10 22.72 30.46
CA LEU A 208 -5.63 23.02 29.11
C LEU A 208 -4.36 22.23 28.85
N GLU A 209 -4.39 21.44 27.79
CA GLU A 209 -3.23 20.75 27.24
C GLU A 209 -2.93 21.26 25.84
N ALA A 210 -1.65 21.36 25.51
CA ALA A 210 -1.20 21.79 24.21
C ALA A 210 -0.16 20.82 23.66
N ARG A 211 -0.28 20.50 22.37
CA ARG A 211 0.69 19.68 21.63
C ARG A 211 1.09 20.43 20.36
N LEU A 212 2.37 20.73 20.25
CA LEU A 212 2.97 21.35 19.08
C LEU A 212 3.53 20.26 18.17
N VAL A 213 3.21 20.32 16.88
CA VAL A 213 3.78 19.46 15.86
C VAL A 213 4.44 20.34 14.79
N VAL A 214 5.76 20.24 14.70
CA VAL A 214 6.54 20.85 13.63
C VAL A 214 6.81 19.75 12.61
N TYR A 215 6.08 19.81 11.49
CA TYR A 215 6.11 18.76 10.48
C TYR A 215 7.41 18.78 9.69
N GLY A 216 8.03 17.61 9.59
CA GLY A 216 9.23 17.41 8.81
C GLY A 216 8.97 17.27 7.31
N LYS A 217 10.06 17.17 6.55
CA LYS A 217 10.06 16.85 5.10
C LYS A 217 10.41 15.39 4.82
N VAL A 218 10.78 14.63 5.86
CA VAL A 218 11.06 13.20 5.79
C VAL A 218 10.29 12.45 6.87
N HIS A 219 9.75 11.28 6.52
CA HIS A 219 8.95 10.45 7.43
C HIS A 219 9.07 8.95 7.07
N GLY A 220 9.16 8.10 8.07
CA GLY A 220 9.09 6.65 7.92
C GLY A 220 10.08 6.04 6.92
N ILE A 221 9.81 4.82 6.50
CA ILE A 221 10.60 4.09 5.50
C ILE A 221 10.14 4.42 4.08
N ALA A 222 8.85 4.63 3.89
CA ALA A 222 8.22 4.82 2.58
C ALA A 222 7.72 6.26 2.33
N GLY A 223 7.85 7.17 3.31
CA GLY A 223 7.29 8.50 3.20
C GLY A 223 5.78 8.55 3.42
N THR A 224 5.17 9.70 3.09
CA THR A 224 3.74 9.93 3.27
C THR A 224 3.08 10.45 1.99
N ASP A 225 1.76 10.25 1.90
CA ASP A 225 0.93 10.76 0.80
C ASP A 225 0.30 12.14 1.10
N ALA A 226 -0.58 12.59 0.20
CA ALA A 226 -1.32 13.84 0.34
C ALA A 226 -2.35 13.83 1.50
N GLN A 227 -2.75 12.65 1.99
CA GLN A 227 -3.60 12.46 3.16
C GLN A 227 -2.79 12.22 4.44
N ARG A 228 -1.46 12.42 4.41
CA ARG A 228 -0.52 12.20 5.52
C ARG A 228 -0.35 10.74 5.94
N ARG A 229 -0.94 9.78 5.18
CA ARG A 229 -0.83 8.36 5.50
C ARG A 229 0.59 7.87 5.24
N ASP A 230 1.12 7.05 6.14
CA ASP A 230 2.39 6.36 5.91
C ASP A 230 2.22 5.31 4.81
N LEU A 231 2.95 5.48 3.71
CA LEU A 231 2.88 4.60 2.54
C LEU A 231 3.32 3.17 2.86
N SER A 232 4.11 2.96 3.92
CA SER A 232 4.55 1.63 4.34
C SER A 232 3.39 0.68 4.64
N VAL A 233 2.27 1.20 5.16
CA VAL A 233 1.07 0.40 5.43
C VAL A 233 0.54 -0.25 4.15
N ALA A 234 0.39 0.54 3.09
CA ALA A 234 -0.13 0.02 1.82
C ALA A 234 0.91 -0.78 1.02
N LEU A 235 2.19 -0.46 1.13
CA LEU A 235 3.27 -1.26 0.53
C LEU A 235 3.35 -2.65 1.16
N LEU A 236 3.30 -2.72 2.49
CA LEU A 236 3.33 -3.99 3.22
C LEU A 236 2.07 -4.81 2.96
N TRP A 237 0.88 -4.23 3.16
CA TRP A 237 -0.38 -4.93 2.97
C TRP A 237 -0.72 -5.21 1.51
N GLY A 238 -0.23 -4.42 0.58
CA GLY A 238 -0.31 -4.71 -0.85
C GLY A 238 0.32 -6.06 -1.22
N THR A 239 1.36 -6.52 -0.48
CA THR A 239 2.02 -7.80 -0.73
C THR A 239 1.09 -9.01 -0.53
N PRO A 240 0.48 -9.26 0.66
CA PRO A 240 -0.42 -10.39 0.83
C PRO A 240 -1.66 -10.30 -0.06
N ILE A 241 -2.18 -9.09 -0.31
CA ILE A 241 -3.36 -8.90 -1.16
C ILE A 241 -3.02 -9.27 -2.61
N ALA A 242 -1.93 -8.72 -3.17
CA ALA A 242 -1.52 -9.01 -4.54
C ALA A 242 -1.20 -10.50 -4.76
N LEU A 243 -0.46 -11.12 -3.83
CA LEU A 243 -0.14 -12.55 -3.91
C LEU A 243 -1.39 -13.43 -3.81
N THR A 244 -2.30 -13.12 -2.88
CA THR A 244 -3.56 -13.86 -2.71
C THR A 244 -4.44 -13.72 -3.94
N PHE A 245 -4.61 -12.50 -4.46
CA PHE A 245 -5.38 -12.23 -5.65
C PHE A 245 -4.81 -12.95 -6.87
N GLY A 246 -3.50 -12.78 -7.14
CA GLY A 246 -2.82 -13.43 -8.25
C GLY A 246 -2.89 -14.96 -8.17
N LEU A 247 -2.68 -15.53 -6.97
CA LEU A 247 -2.75 -16.97 -6.73
C LEU A 247 -4.16 -17.51 -6.96
N LEU A 248 -5.19 -16.89 -6.36
CA LEU A 248 -6.57 -17.34 -6.49
C LEU A 248 -7.09 -17.22 -7.93
N ALA A 249 -6.73 -16.13 -8.64
CA ALA A 249 -7.05 -15.95 -10.05
C ALA A 249 -6.40 -17.02 -10.91
N ALA A 250 -5.09 -17.28 -10.71
CA ALA A 250 -4.36 -18.30 -11.46
C ALA A 250 -4.90 -19.73 -11.17
N VAL A 251 -5.17 -20.06 -9.91
CA VAL A 251 -5.76 -21.35 -9.51
C VAL A 251 -7.14 -21.50 -10.13
N GLY A 252 -8.02 -20.52 -9.94
CA GLY A 252 -9.39 -20.58 -10.42
C GLY A 252 -9.44 -20.74 -11.95
N THR A 253 -8.76 -19.88 -12.69
CA THR A 253 -8.75 -19.93 -14.17
C THR A 253 -8.15 -21.22 -14.70
N THR A 254 -7.04 -21.69 -14.10
CA THR A 254 -6.37 -22.93 -14.54
C THR A 254 -7.24 -24.16 -14.27
N ILE A 255 -7.82 -24.27 -13.07
CA ILE A 255 -8.66 -25.41 -12.71
C ILE A 255 -9.89 -25.48 -13.60
N PHE A 256 -10.62 -24.37 -13.77
CA PHE A 256 -11.83 -24.35 -14.60
C PHE A 256 -11.50 -24.68 -16.06
N SER A 257 -10.49 -24.04 -16.66
CA SER A 257 -10.09 -24.32 -18.03
C SER A 257 -9.64 -25.77 -18.23
N LEU A 258 -8.91 -26.35 -17.26
CA LEU A 258 -8.48 -27.74 -17.29
C LEU A 258 -9.68 -28.70 -17.24
N MET A 259 -10.61 -28.49 -16.30
CA MET A 259 -11.78 -29.33 -16.12
C MET A 259 -12.70 -29.29 -17.34
N ILE A 260 -13.00 -28.07 -17.85
CA ILE A 260 -13.82 -27.88 -19.05
C ILE A 260 -13.19 -28.57 -20.25
N SER A 261 -11.89 -28.41 -20.43
CA SER A 261 -11.16 -29.05 -21.53
C SER A 261 -11.12 -30.59 -21.42
N ALA A 262 -10.91 -31.12 -20.21
CA ALA A 262 -10.90 -32.59 -19.99
C ALA A 262 -12.26 -33.22 -20.28
N VAL A 263 -13.34 -32.62 -19.78
CA VAL A 263 -14.72 -33.06 -20.00
C VAL A 263 -15.08 -32.95 -21.49
N GLY A 264 -14.81 -31.80 -22.11
CA GLY A 264 -15.08 -31.58 -23.54
C GLY A 264 -14.37 -32.60 -24.42
N THR A 265 -13.09 -32.83 -24.17
CA THR A 265 -12.29 -33.80 -24.95
C THR A 265 -12.73 -35.23 -24.74
N TRP A 266 -13.09 -35.60 -23.50
CA TRP A 266 -13.51 -36.97 -23.20
C TRP A 266 -14.83 -37.31 -23.89
N PHE A 267 -15.86 -36.52 -23.72
CA PHE A 267 -17.18 -36.78 -24.32
C PHE A 267 -17.21 -36.46 -25.82
N GLY A 268 -16.41 -35.53 -26.29
CA GLY A 268 -16.29 -35.19 -27.71
C GLY A 268 -17.58 -34.63 -28.32
N GLY A 269 -17.70 -34.80 -29.64
CA GLY A 269 -18.93 -34.48 -30.39
C GLY A 269 -19.42 -33.06 -30.22
N ARG A 270 -20.72 -32.91 -29.96
CA ARG A 270 -21.36 -31.58 -29.80
C ARG A 270 -20.88 -30.80 -28.59
N LEU A 271 -20.55 -31.48 -27.49
CA LEU A 271 -20.07 -30.83 -26.27
C LEU A 271 -18.72 -30.15 -26.51
N ASP A 272 -17.77 -30.88 -27.13
CA ASP A 272 -16.48 -30.32 -27.50
C ASP A 272 -16.63 -29.15 -28.49
N ALA A 273 -17.50 -29.30 -29.50
CA ALA A 273 -17.76 -28.24 -30.48
C ALA A 273 -18.32 -26.94 -29.80
N ILE A 274 -19.24 -27.08 -28.83
CA ILE A 274 -19.76 -25.93 -28.07
C ILE A 274 -18.64 -25.26 -27.26
N ILE A 275 -17.84 -26.04 -26.52
CA ILE A 275 -16.73 -25.51 -25.72
C ILE A 275 -15.74 -24.76 -26.62
N GLN A 276 -15.36 -25.32 -27.78
CA GLN A 276 -14.47 -24.66 -28.74
C GLN A 276 -15.08 -23.34 -29.25
N ARG A 277 -16.38 -23.33 -29.55
CA ARG A 277 -17.07 -22.13 -30.02
C ARG A 277 -17.11 -21.05 -28.93
N LEU A 278 -17.42 -21.43 -27.70
CA LEU A 278 -17.38 -20.48 -26.56
C LEU A 278 -15.97 -19.91 -26.34
N THR A 279 -14.94 -20.75 -26.46
CA THR A 279 -13.53 -20.32 -26.38
C THR A 279 -13.18 -19.33 -27.49
N GLU A 280 -13.65 -19.55 -28.70
CA GLU A 280 -13.43 -18.61 -29.84
C GLU A 280 -14.15 -17.29 -29.63
N VAL A 281 -15.39 -17.30 -29.20
CA VAL A 281 -16.15 -16.08 -28.86
C VAL A 281 -15.46 -15.32 -27.73
N ASN A 282 -15.07 -16.02 -26.65
CA ASN A 282 -14.40 -15.40 -25.52
C ASN A 282 -13.05 -14.76 -25.89
N ALA A 283 -12.31 -15.35 -26.83
CA ALA A 283 -11.06 -14.79 -27.33
C ALA A 283 -11.23 -13.47 -28.12
N MET A 284 -12.43 -13.23 -28.66
CA MET A 284 -12.77 -11.98 -29.36
C MET A 284 -13.25 -10.87 -28.42
N LEU A 285 -13.65 -11.23 -27.19
CA LEU A 285 -14.14 -10.26 -26.23
C LEU A 285 -12.98 -9.43 -25.63
N PRO A 286 -13.10 -8.10 -25.57
CA PRO A 286 -12.10 -7.25 -24.94
C PRO A 286 -12.21 -7.37 -23.40
N GLY A 287 -11.53 -8.36 -22.83
CA GLY A 287 -11.66 -8.74 -21.41
C GLY A 287 -11.47 -7.58 -20.44
N LEU A 288 -10.46 -6.71 -20.68
CA LEU A 288 -10.23 -5.54 -19.85
C LEU A 288 -11.43 -4.57 -19.86
N THR A 289 -12.03 -4.33 -21.05
CA THR A 289 -13.20 -3.46 -21.18
C THR A 289 -14.40 -4.01 -20.41
N LEU A 290 -14.61 -5.34 -20.44
CA LEU A 290 -15.68 -5.97 -19.67
C LEU A 290 -15.45 -5.84 -18.16
N LEU A 291 -14.21 -6.00 -17.69
CA LEU A 291 -13.85 -5.78 -16.28
C LEU A 291 -14.08 -4.32 -15.86
N VAL A 292 -13.72 -3.37 -16.74
CA VAL A 292 -14.00 -1.94 -16.51
C VAL A 292 -15.51 -1.70 -16.38
N MET A 293 -16.31 -2.28 -17.25
CA MET A 293 -17.77 -2.16 -17.17
C MET A 293 -18.33 -2.76 -15.87
N ILE A 294 -17.85 -3.94 -15.47
CA ILE A 294 -18.26 -4.57 -14.20
C ILE A 294 -17.90 -3.66 -13.02
N GLY A 295 -16.68 -3.11 -12.99
CA GLY A 295 -16.21 -2.20 -11.94
C GLY A 295 -16.98 -0.89 -11.85
N MET A 296 -17.38 -0.35 -13.00
CA MET A 296 -18.14 0.91 -13.05
C MET A 296 -19.62 0.75 -12.71
N PHE A 297 -20.26 -0.31 -13.22
CA PHE A 297 -21.73 -0.44 -13.16
C PHE A 297 -22.22 -1.39 -12.07
N TYR A 298 -21.34 -2.29 -11.57
CA TYR A 298 -21.76 -3.30 -10.59
C TYR A 298 -21.02 -3.17 -9.26
N SER A 299 -19.70 -3.39 -9.20
CA SER A 299 -18.95 -3.32 -7.95
C SER A 299 -17.43 -3.17 -8.18
N ARG A 300 -16.80 -2.33 -7.35
CA ARG A 300 -15.33 -2.18 -7.29
C ARG A 300 -14.67 -3.11 -6.27
N SER A 301 -15.45 -3.97 -5.60
CA SER A 301 -14.89 -4.91 -4.62
C SER A 301 -13.86 -5.82 -5.27
N LEU A 302 -12.71 -5.97 -4.62
CA LEU A 302 -11.60 -6.82 -5.05
C LEU A 302 -12.07 -8.26 -5.32
N TRP A 303 -12.96 -8.79 -4.47
CA TRP A 303 -13.49 -10.16 -4.58
C TRP A 303 -14.44 -10.34 -5.77
N VAL A 304 -15.27 -9.34 -6.06
CA VAL A 304 -16.15 -9.35 -7.24
C VAL A 304 -15.31 -9.30 -8.51
N MET A 305 -14.27 -8.48 -8.54
CA MET A 305 -13.34 -8.41 -9.67
C MET A 305 -12.59 -9.73 -9.87
N LEU A 306 -12.13 -10.37 -8.78
CA LEU A 306 -11.52 -11.68 -8.82
C LEU A 306 -12.44 -12.73 -9.44
N LEU A 307 -13.71 -12.79 -8.99
CA LEU A 307 -14.70 -13.71 -9.54
C LEU A 307 -14.94 -13.43 -11.03
N ALA A 308 -15.09 -12.17 -11.40
CA ALA A 308 -15.28 -11.77 -12.81
C ALA A 308 -14.10 -12.20 -13.70
N ILE A 309 -12.86 -12.02 -13.23
CA ILE A 309 -11.65 -12.46 -13.93
C ILE A 309 -11.68 -13.99 -14.13
N ILE A 310 -12.01 -14.76 -13.09
CA ILE A 310 -12.08 -16.22 -13.17
C ILE A 310 -13.14 -16.64 -14.18
N LEU A 311 -14.34 -16.05 -14.13
CA LEU A 311 -15.44 -16.38 -15.04
C LEU A 311 -15.14 -16.02 -16.50
N LEU A 312 -14.57 -14.84 -16.74
CA LEU A 312 -14.17 -14.41 -18.09
C LEU A 312 -13.02 -15.23 -18.65
N SER A 313 -12.12 -15.73 -17.78
CA SER A 313 -10.94 -16.47 -18.19
C SER A 313 -11.16 -17.99 -18.28
N MET A 314 -12.30 -18.50 -17.79
CA MET A 314 -12.56 -19.96 -17.80
C MET A 314 -12.63 -20.56 -19.21
N PHE A 315 -13.05 -19.77 -20.20
CA PHE A 315 -13.06 -20.14 -21.62
C PHE A 315 -11.87 -19.54 -22.40
N SER A 316 -10.74 -19.38 -21.75
CA SER A 316 -9.52 -18.82 -22.39
C SER A 316 -8.93 -19.75 -23.45
N LEU A 317 -8.03 -19.20 -24.27
CA LEU A 317 -7.29 -19.98 -25.29
C LEU A 317 -6.50 -21.16 -24.69
N GLY A 318 -6.22 -21.17 -23.39
CA GLY A 318 -5.64 -22.30 -22.66
C GLY A 318 -6.42 -23.60 -22.83
N ILE A 319 -7.76 -23.54 -23.03
CA ILE A 319 -8.58 -24.72 -23.32
C ILE A 319 -8.09 -25.45 -24.57
N LYS A 320 -7.70 -24.74 -25.63
CA LYS A 320 -7.19 -25.36 -26.87
C LYS A 320 -5.89 -26.12 -26.62
N THR A 321 -5.01 -25.55 -25.80
CA THR A 321 -3.74 -26.20 -25.41
C THR A 321 -4.00 -27.47 -24.58
N TYR A 322 -4.87 -27.37 -23.57
CA TYR A 322 -5.22 -28.53 -22.73
C TYR A 322 -5.94 -29.61 -23.53
N ARG A 323 -6.83 -29.20 -24.44
CA ARG A 323 -7.53 -30.13 -25.36
C ARG A 323 -6.53 -30.96 -26.19
N ALA A 324 -5.50 -30.35 -26.77
CA ALA A 324 -4.49 -31.06 -27.53
C ALA A 324 -3.76 -32.11 -26.68
N ILE A 325 -3.45 -31.78 -25.42
CA ILE A 325 -2.83 -32.72 -24.48
C ILE A 325 -3.82 -33.87 -24.13
N PHE A 326 -5.08 -33.54 -23.83
CA PHE A 326 -6.08 -34.53 -23.47
C PHE A 326 -6.45 -35.48 -24.65
N LEU A 327 -6.45 -34.98 -25.88
CA LEU A 327 -6.63 -35.83 -27.07
C LEU A 327 -5.54 -36.91 -27.16
N SER A 328 -4.29 -36.51 -26.98
CA SER A 328 -3.16 -37.47 -26.97
C SER A 328 -3.26 -38.46 -25.81
N LEU A 329 -3.73 -38.04 -24.63
CA LEU A 329 -3.92 -38.93 -23.49
C LEU A 329 -5.10 -39.88 -23.66
N LYS A 330 -6.18 -39.45 -24.32
CA LYS A 330 -7.37 -40.27 -24.55
C LYS A 330 -7.07 -41.54 -25.37
N GLU A 331 -6.10 -41.45 -26.28
CA GLU A 331 -5.65 -42.57 -27.13
C GLU A 331 -4.53 -43.40 -26.47
N ALA A 332 -4.18 -43.12 -25.22
CA ALA A 332 -3.10 -43.86 -24.55
C ALA A 332 -3.55 -45.27 -24.12
N PRO A 333 -2.70 -46.30 -24.25
CA PRO A 333 -3.06 -47.72 -23.97
C PRO A 333 -3.61 -47.95 -22.55
N TYR A 334 -3.14 -47.20 -21.56
CA TYR A 334 -3.63 -47.34 -20.18
C TYR A 334 -5.07 -46.83 -19.99
N ILE A 335 -5.53 -45.91 -20.82
CA ILE A 335 -6.94 -45.45 -20.84
C ILE A 335 -7.82 -46.51 -21.46
N GLU A 336 -7.38 -47.10 -22.56
CA GLU A 336 -8.08 -48.21 -23.21
C GLU A 336 -8.22 -49.40 -22.25
N ALA A 337 -7.13 -49.77 -21.57
CA ALA A 337 -7.17 -50.79 -20.54
C ALA A 337 -8.16 -50.44 -19.41
N ALA A 338 -8.17 -49.19 -18.92
CA ALA A 338 -9.09 -48.76 -17.89
C ALA A 338 -10.57 -48.87 -18.34
N GLN A 339 -10.88 -48.56 -19.61
CA GLN A 339 -12.20 -48.76 -20.20
C GLN A 339 -12.60 -50.23 -20.27
N THR A 340 -11.67 -51.08 -20.69
CA THR A 340 -11.88 -52.54 -20.77
C THR A 340 -12.18 -53.15 -19.39
N TYR A 341 -11.53 -52.64 -18.33
CA TYR A 341 -11.83 -53.00 -16.94
C TYR A 341 -13.09 -52.33 -16.37
N GLY A 342 -13.88 -51.62 -17.18
CA GLY A 342 -15.17 -51.05 -16.79
C GLY A 342 -15.07 -49.76 -15.98
N ALA A 343 -13.96 -49.01 -16.07
CA ALA A 343 -13.88 -47.71 -15.41
C ALA A 343 -14.85 -46.69 -16.03
N GLY A 344 -15.68 -46.08 -15.20
CA GLY A 344 -16.62 -45.06 -15.65
C GLY A 344 -15.91 -43.76 -16.11
N SER A 345 -16.55 -42.98 -16.98
CA SER A 345 -16.03 -41.76 -17.61
C SER A 345 -15.46 -40.75 -16.59
N PHE A 346 -16.17 -40.47 -15.50
CA PHE A 346 -15.68 -39.53 -14.46
C PHE A 346 -14.43 -40.04 -13.77
N ARG A 347 -14.36 -41.37 -13.51
CA ARG A 347 -13.15 -41.94 -12.92
C ARG A 347 -11.95 -41.82 -13.86
N ILE A 348 -12.15 -42.01 -15.16
CA ILE A 348 -11.09 -41.84 -16.15
C ILE A 348 -10.61 -40.40 -16.22
N ILE A 349 -11.52 -39.44 -16.30
CA ILE A 349 -11.19 -38.02 -16.35
C ILE A 349 -10.41 -37.59 -15.09
N PHE A 350 -10.97 -37.83 -13.90
CA PHE A 350 -10.43 -37.26 -12.66
C PHE A 350 -9.27 -38.05 -12.05
N CYS A 351 -9.24 -39.37 -12.24
CA CYS A 351 -8.21 -40.21 -11.63
C CYS A 351 -7.07 -40.59 -12.58
N TYR A 352 -7.28 -40.57 -13.91
CA TYR A 352 -6.27 -41.01 -14.87
C TYR A 352 -5.80 -39.88 -15.80
N MET A 353 -6.69 -39.04 -16.33
CA MET A 353 -6.31 -38.00 -17.29
C MET A 353 -5.79 -36.72 -16.59
N ILE A 354 -6.58 -36.11 -15.71
CA ILE A 354 -6.20 -34.86 -15.04
C ILE A 354 -4.89 -34.98 -14.25
N PRO A 355 -4.68 -36.00 -13.38
CA PRO A 355 -3.44 -36.07 -12.61
C PRO A 355 -2.17 -36.21 -13.47
N ARG A 356 -2.31 -36.74 -14.68
CA ARG A 356 -1.19 -36.88 -15.62
C ARG A 356 -0.74 -35.55 -16.22
N VAL A 357 -1.69 -34.58 -16.32
CA VAL A 357 -1.44 -33.25 -16.90
C VAL A 357 -0.92 -32.27 -15.85
N ILE A 358 -1.31 -32.42 -14.58
CA ILE A 358 -0.93 -31.48 -13.51
C ILE A 358 0.56 -31.12 -13.49
N PRO A 359 1.52 -32.06 -13.56
CA PRO A 359 2.93 -31.69 -13.52
C PRO A 359 3.37 -30.76 -14.66
N MET A 360 2.74 -30.88 -15.83
CA MET A 360 3.02 -30.02 -16.99
C MET A 360 2.41 -28.62 -16.84
N LEU A 361 1.39 -28.46 -15.98
CA LEU A 361 0.71 -27.19 -15.75
C LEU A 361 1.39 -26.33 -14.70
N VAL A 362 2.18 -26.91 -13.80
CA VAL A 362 2.81 -26.16 -12.71
C VAL A 362 3.63 -24.96 -13.19
N PRO A 363 4.49 -25.07 -14.21
CA PRO A 363 5.21 -23.91 -14.74
C PRO A 363 4.28 -22.83 -15.30
N ALA A 364 3.30 -23.22 -16.11
CA ALA A 364 2.34 -22.29 -16.71
C ALA A 364 1.48 -21.57 -15.65
N PHE A 365 1.07 -22.28 -14.62
CA PHE A 365 0.37 -21.75 -13.47
C PHE A 365 1.20 -20.69 -12.71
N VAL A 366 2.46 -21.00 -12.41
CA VAL A 366 3.35 -20.09 -11.68
C VAL A 366 3.62 -18.82 -12.48
N THR A 367 3.81 -18.95 -13.80
CA THR A 367 4.02 -17.78 -14.68
C THR A 367 2.76 -16.95 -14.90
N ALA A 368 1.56 -17.50 -14.66
CA ALA A 368 0.30 -16.76 -14.79
C ALA A 368 0.04 -15.81 -13.58
N ILE A 369 0.56 -16.13 -12.39
CA ILE A 369 0.31 -15.35 -11.16
C ILE A 369 0.62 -13.85 -11.34
N PRO A 370 1.82 -13.42 -11.80
CA PRO A 370 2.12 -12.01 -11.97
C PRO A 370 1.22 -11.32 -12.99
N GLY A 371 0.76 -12.04 -14.01
CA GLY A 371 -0.19 -11.49 -14.97
C GLY A 371 -1.49 -11.01 -14.31
N PHE A 372 -2.01 -11.77 -13.35
CA PHE A 372 -3.20 -11.38 -12.59
C PHE A 372 -2.91 -10.29 -11.56
N VAL A 373 -1.73 -10.27 -10.94
CA VAL A 373 -1.28 -9.17 -10.07
C VAL A 373 -1.22 -7.86 -10.86
N PHE A 374 -0.63 -7.86 -12.05
CA PHE A 374 -0.59 -6.69 -12.92
C PHE A 374 -1.97 -6.27 -13.43
N LEU A 375 -2.86 -7.25 -13.67
CA LEU A 375 -4.24 -6.94 -14.06
C LEU A 375 -5.01 -6.21 -12.93
N GLU A 376 -4.87 -6.68 -11.67
CA GLU A 376 -5.43 -5.97 -10.50
C GLU A 376 -4.88 -4.54 -10.42
N ALA A 377 -3.55 -4.39 -10.48
CA ALA A 377 -2.91 -3.08 -10.43
C ALA A 377 -3.39 -2.16 -11.58
N SER A 378 -3.56 -2.69 -12.78
CA SER A 378 -4.07 -1.94 -13.94
C SER A 378 -5.52 -1.47 -13.73
N LEU A 379 -6.39 -2.34 -13.22
CA LEU A 379 -7.78 -1.98 -12.87
C LEU A 379 -7.80 -0.91 -11.78
N SER A 380 -6.96 -1.04 -10.77
CA SER A 380 -6.84 -0.06 -9.69
C SER A 380 -6.34 1.30 -10.19
N ILE A 381 -5.34 1.35 -11.11
CA ILE A 381 -4.85 2.58 -11.74
C ILE A 381 -5.95 3.26 -12.58
N LEU A 382 -6.86 2.48 -13.17
CA LEU A 382 -8.04 3.00 -13.88
C LEU A 382 -9.15 3.50 -12.94
N GLY A 383 -8.92 3.51 -11.61
CA GLY A 383 -9.87 3.97 -10.61
C GLY A 383 -10.92 2.92 -10.20
N LEU A 384 -10.71 1.65 -10.57
CA LEU A 384 -11.62 0.53 -10.29
C LEU A 384 -11.15 -0.33 -9.11
N GLY A 385 -10.05 0.06 -8.44
CA GLY A 385 -9.58 -0.58 -7.22
C GLY A 385 -10.57 -0.42 -6.08
N ASP A 386 -10.57 -1.39 -5.18
CA ASP A 386 -11.36 -1.34 -3.96
C ASP A 386 -10.94 -0.12 -3.13
N PRO A 387 -11.87 0.78 -2.75
CA PRO A 387 -11.51 2.01 -2.03
C PRO A 387 -10.97 1.74 -0.62
N ASP A 388 -11.38 0.65 -0.02
CA ASP A 388 -11.10 0.34 1.39
C ASP A 388 -9.83 -0.48 1.60
N ILE A 389 -9.31 -1.10 0.54
CA ILE A 389 -8.20 -2.06 0.64
C ILE A 389 -6.90 -1.40 0.14
N PRO A 390 -5.82 -1.40 0.96
CA PRO A 390 -4.53 -0.88 0.55
C PRO A 390 -3.83 -1.84 -0.42
N THR A 391 -3.91 -1.56 -1.73
CA THR A 391 -3.18 -2.31 -2.77
C THR A 391 -2.11 -1.44 -3.44
N TRP A 392 -1.12 -2.08 -4.07
CA TRP A 392 -0.10 -1.36 -4.83
C TRP A 392 -0.70 -0.57 -6.00
N GLY A 393 -1.70 -1.14 -6.67
CA GLY A 393 -2.42 -0.46 -7.75
C GLY A 393 -3.16 0.78 -7.25
N LYS A 394 -3.74 0.73 -6.06
CA LYS A 394 -4.40 1.88 -5.44
C LYS A 394 -3.41 2.99 -5.09
N LEU A 395 -2.20 2.66 -4.58
CA LEU A 395 -1.13 3.64 -4.38
C LEU A 395 -0.75 4.36 -5.68
N LEU A 396 -0.59 3.61 -6.76
CA LEU A 396 -0.28 4.17 -8.08
C LEU A 396 -1.40 5.08 -8.61
N PHE A 397 -2.66 4.68 -8.42
CA PHE A 397 -3.81 5.52 -8.76
C PHE A 397 -3.79 6.84 -8.00
N GLU A 398 -3.60 6.81 -6.68
CA GLU A 398 -3.57 8.02 -5.86
C GLU A 398 -2.35 8.90 -6.18
N ALA A 399 -1.19 8.31 -6.45
CA ALA A 399 -0.02 9.04 -6.93
C ALA A 399 -0.30 9.75 -8.27
N TYR A 400 -0.97 9.06 -9.20
CA TYR A 400 -1.40 9.64 -10.48
C TYR A 400 -2.41 10.78 -10.28
N ALA A 401 -3.46 10.55 -9.48
CA ALA A 401 -4.51 11.53 -9.21
C ALA A 401 -3.98 12.80 -8.52
N ASN A 402 -2.92 12.69 -7.73
CA ASN A 402 -2.25 13.80 -7.06
C ASN A 402 -1.06 14.40 -7.84
N GLU A 403 -0.86 13.95 -9.09
CA GLU A 403 0.23 14.44 -9.98
C GLU A 403 1.63 14.25 -9.36
N ALA A 404 1.83 13.17 -8.60
CA ALA A 404 3.03 12.95 -7.81
C ALA A 404 4.33 13.01 -8.63
N LEU A 405 4.35 12.46 -9.85
CA LEU A 405 5.52 12.50 -10.74
C LEU A 405 5.87 13.93 -11.18
N PHE A 406 4.87 14.74 -11.53
CA PHE A 406 5.08 16.12 -11.97
C PHE A 406 5.54 17.02 -10.83
N LYS A 407 5.08 16.73 -9.60
CA LYS A 407 5.46 17.45 -8.38
C LYS A 407 6.79 16.95 -7.78
N GLY A 408 7.41 15.89 -8.34
CA GLY A 408 8.69 15.36 -7.88
C GLY A 408 8.62 14.39 -6.70
N TYR A 409 7.43 13.86 -6.39
CA TYR A 409 7.23 12.84 -5.34
C TYR A 409 7.43 11.43 -5.93
N TYR A 410 8.61 11.17 -6.50
CA TYR A 410 8.94 9.93 -7.21
C TYR A 410 8.81 8.68 -6.36
N TYR A 411 9.10 8.77 -5.05
CA TYR A 411 9.01 7.64 -4.11
C TYR A 411 7.60 7.02 -4.12
N TRP A 412 6.54 7.84 -4.17
CA TRP A 412 5.16 7.41 -4.15
C TRP A 412 4.78 6.52 -5.35
N VAL A 413 5.46 6.65 -6.47
CA VAL A 413 5.27 5.82 -7.67
C VAL A 413 6.29 4.69 -7.74
N LEU A 414 7.57 4.98 -7.46
CA LEU A 414 8.65 4.01 -7.66
C LEU A 414 8.59 2.85 -6.68
N GLU A 415 8.16 3.07 -5.44
CA GLU A 415 8.10 2.02 -4.42
C GLU A 415 7.08 0.91 -4.77
N PRO A 416 5.79 1.21 -5.04
CA PRO A 416 4.84 0.18 -5.46
C PRO A 416 5.19 -0.41 -6.84
N ALA A 417 5.71 0.37 -7.78
CA ALA A 417 6.17 -0.12 -9.07
C ALA A 417 7.34 -1.11 -8.92
N ALA A 418 8.29 -0.84 -8.03
CA ALA A 418 9.40 -1.75 -7.74
C ALA A 418 8.90 -3.10 -7.17
N LEU A 419 7.92 -3.09 -6.27
CA LEU A 419 7.32 -4.31 -5.72
C LEU A 419 6.57 -5.10 -6.79
N LEU A 420 5.86 -4.44 -7.71
CA LEU A 420 5.24 -5.09 -8.87
C LEU A 420 6.30 -5.71 -9.78
N MET A 421 7.38 -5.00 -10.10
CA MET A 421 8.48 -5.51 -10.93
C MET A 421 9.18 -6.70 -10.26
N ILE A 422 9.47 -6.61 -8.96
CA ILE A 422 10.06 -7.71 -8.18
C ILE A 422 9.14 -8.93 -8.21
N THR A 423 7.83 -8.74 -8.04
CA THR A 423 6.85 -9.83 -8.12
C THR A 423 6.85 -10.47 -9.50
N GLY A 424 6.75 -9.68 -10.58
CA GLY A 424 6.81 -10.17 -11.94
C GLY A 424 8.07 -10.99 -12.24
N MET A 425 9.23 -10.43 -11.90
CA MET A 425 10.52 -11.05 -12.14
C MET A 425 10.70 -12.33 -11.33
N SER A 426 10.31 -12.34 -10.06
CA SER A 426 10.46 -13.49 -9.17
C SER A 426 9.66 -14.70 -9.64
N PHE A 427 8.40 -14.50 -10.03
CA PHE A 427 7.55 -15.58 -10.55
C PHE A 427 7.95 -16.02 -11.97
N ALA A 428 8.37 -15.10 -12.84
CA ALA A 428 8.89 -15.46 -14.18
C ALA A 428 10.13 -16.33 -14.07
N MET A 429 11.12 -15.92 -13.28
CA MET A 429 12.34 -16.72 -13.06
C MET A 429 12.04 -18.10 -12.44
N SER A 430 11.11 -18.15 -11.48
CA SER A 430 10.68 -19.41 -10.86
C SER A 430 9.93 -20.31 -11.85
N GLY A 431 9.08 -19.73 -12.69
CA GLY A 431 8.33 -20.46 -13.72
C GLY A 431 9.26 -21.10 -14.76
N PHE A 432 10.25 -20.36 -15.28
CA PHE A 432 11.25 -20.90 -16.19
C PHE A 432 12.07 -22.03 -15.58
N ALA A 433 12.39 -21.93 -14.28
CA ALA A 433 13.08 -22.98 -13.58
C ALA A 433 12.24 -24.25 -13.45
N LEU A 434 10.96 -24.09 -13.10
CA LEU A 434 10.02 -25.20 -12.99
C LEU A 434 9.77 -25.85 -14.35
N ASP A 435 9.68 -25.10 -15.45
CA ASP A 435 9.53 -25.64 -16.78
C ASP A 435 10.68 -26.57 -17.15
N ARG A 436 11.93 -26.17 -16.89
CA ARG A 436 13.10 -27.02 -17.11
C ARG A 436 13.11 -28.29 -16.22
N MET A 437 12.55 -28.20 -15.01
CA MET A 437 12.47 -29.36 -14.10
C MET A 437 11.41 -30.36 -14.53
N PHE A 438 10.24 -29.89 -14.98
CA PHE A 438 9.11 -30.77 -15.32
C PHE A 438 9.10 -31.19 -16.79
N ASN A 439 9.78 -30.46 -17.67
CA ASN A 439 9.87 -30.80 -19.10
C ASN A 439 11.15 -31.58 -19.40
N PRO A 440 11.07 -32.92 -19.63
CA PRO A 440 12.24 -33.76 -19.89
C PRO A 440 13.03 -33.37 -21.14
N ARG A 441 12.36 -32.73 -22.11
CA ARG A 441 12.98 -32.35 -23.41
C ARG A 441 13.95 -31.17 -23.27
N LEU A 442 13.81 -30.37 -22.20
CA LEU A 442 14.69 -29.22 -21.93
C LEU A 442 15.89 -29.58 -21.03
N ARG A 443 16.00 -30.83 -20.58
CA ARG A 443 17.13 -31.29 -19.76
C ARG A 443 18.38 -31.62 -20.56
N THR A 444 18.25 -31.82 -21.86
CA THR A 444 19.33 -32.28 -22.76
C THR A 444 19.87 -31.18 -23.66
N ALA A 445 19.42 -29.97 -23.53
CA ALA A 445 19.96 -28.75 -24.14
C ALA A 445 20.60 -27.87 -23.04
#